data_827da3a6d3412a4c69a2958b5ee1df40
#
_entry.id   827da3a6d3412a4c69a2958b5ee1df40
#
_cell.length_a   1.000
_cell.length_b   1.000
_cell.length_c   1.000
_cell.angle_alpha   90.00
_cell.angle_beta   90.00
_cell.angle_gamma   90.00
#
_symmetry.space_group_name_H-M   'P 1'
#
loop_
_entity.id
_entity.type
_entity.pdbx_description
1 polymer ?
#
loop_
_entity_poly.entity_id
_entity_poly.type
_entity_poly.pdbx_seq_one_letter_code
_entity_poly.pdbx_strand_id
1 'polypeptide(L)'
;MQISYDEGNVVLTEVRDFDLAQTLECGQCFHFKKLAEQEYAVCAFHRLLRIRQEKDSVILFDTAMQDYEMIWRDYFDFGRDYGRIKAALLQTDDTLKEAVETMQGVHILQQEFFETLISFIISQNKQIPHIKKIVETLSERFGDDLGEINGMRFFAFPTVSQMCNVTEEDLRDCKTGFRAPYIVDAV
;
A
#
# COMPACT_ATOMS: atom_id res chain seq x y z
N MET A 1 7.12 19.56 7.34
CA MET A 1 7.14 18.22 7.97
C MET A 1 8.43 18.09 8.78
N GLN A 2 8.32 17.71 10.05
CA GLN A 2 9.43 17.40 10.94
C GLN A 2 9.43 15.90 11.24
N ILE A 3 10.61 15.31 11.47
CA ILE A 3 10.77 13.88 11.71
C ILE A 3 11.47 13.71 13.03
N SER A 4 10.93 12.84 13.90
CA SER A 4 11.55 12.44 15.16
C SER A 4 11.47 10.93 15.35
N TYR A 5 12.33 10.40 16.23
CA TYR A 5 12.32 9.00 16.63
C TYR A 5 12.06 8.94 18.12
N ASP A 6 11.00 8.24 18.52
CA ASP A 6 10.56 8.17 19.90
C ASP A 6 10.08 6.76 20.25
N GLU A 7 10.64 6.16 21.29
CA GLU A 7 10.28 4.85 21.83
C GLU A 7 10.12 3.73 20.78
N GLY A 8 10.99 3.69 19.77
CA GLY A 8 10.91 2.68 18.71
C GLY A 8 10.03 3.07 17.53
N ASN A 9 9.41 4.25 17.54
CA ASN A 9 8.52 4.74 16.51
C ASN A 9 9.15 5.89 15.74
N VAL A 10 8.83 5.99 14.46
CA VAL A 10 9.08 7.20 13.66
C VAL A 10 7.83 8.06 13.71
N VAL A 11 7.99 9.31 14.14
CA VAL A 11 6.89 10.28 14.24
C VAL A 11 7.16 11.44 13.29
N LEU A 12 6.20 11.64 12.37
CA LEU A 12 6.17 12.77 11.45
C LEU A 12 5.17 13.79 11.97
N THR A 13 5.55 15.05 12.06
CA THR A 13 4.66 16.15 12.45
C THR A 13 4.61 17.21 11.35
N GLU A 14 3.59 18.05 11.36
CA GLU A 14 3.34 19.06 10.32
C GLU A 14 3.26 18.44 8.92
N VAL A 15 2.68 17.24 8.83
CA VAL A 15 2.41 16.55 7.56
C VAL A 15 1.25 17.25 6.89
N ARG A 16 1.49 17.83 5.70
CA ARG A 16 0.48 18.55 4.93
C ARG A 16 0.13 17.75 3.68
N ASP A 17 -1.07 17.99 3.18
CA ASP A 17 -1.53 17.41 1.91
C ASP A 17 -1.55 15.87 1.88
N PHE A 18 -1.59 15.23 3.04
CA PHE A 18 -1.61 13.77 3.19
C PHE A 18 -2.79 13.33 4.06
N ASP A 19 -3.54 12.35 3.56
CA ASP A 19 -4.56 11.61 4.29
C ASP A 19 -4.33 10.12 4.07
N LEU A 20 -4.09 9.40 5.16
CA LEU A 20 -3.73 7.99 5.12
C LEU A 20 -4.86 7.12 4.56
N ALA A 21 -6.11 7.41 4.93
CA ALA A 21 -7.26 6.67 4.42
C ALA A 21 -7.47 6.94 2.93
N GLN A 22 -7.45 8.21 2.50
CA GLN A 22 -7.57 8.55 1.07
C GLN A 22 -6.46 7.90 0.25
N THR A 23 -5.22 7.87 0.77
CA THR A 23 -4.07 7.29 0.08
C THR A 23 -4.19 5.76 -0.06
N LEU A 24 -4.61 5.06 1.00
CA LEU A 24 -4.67 3.59 0.97
C LEU A 24 -5.98 3.06 0.35
N GLU A 25 -7.11 3.76 0.55
CA GLU A 25 -8.43 3.24 0.16
C GLU A 25 -8.87 3.67 -1.25
N CYS A 26 -8.10 4.51 -1.97
CA CYS A 26 -8.44 4.96 -3.33
C CYS A 26 -8.29 3.90 -4.44
N GLY A 27 -7.81 2.69 -4.12
CA GLY A 27 -7.70 1.58 -5.07
C GLY A 27 -6.36 1.50 -5.81
N GLN A 28 -5.34 2.21 -5.36
CA GLN A 28 -3.99 2.10 -5.92
C GLN A 28 -3.16 0.96 -5.32
N CYS A 29 -3.51 0.44 -4.12
CA CYS A 29 -2.87 -0.70 -3.48
C CYS A 29 -3.91 -1.61 -2.83
N PHE A 30 -3.55 -2.86 -2.56
CA PHE A 30 -4.49 -3.87 -2.07
C PHE A 30 -3.97 -4.66 -0.86
N HIS A 31 -2.69 -4.52 -0.52
CA HIS A 31 -2.02 -5.30 0.51
C HIS A 31 -1.92 -4.54 1.83
N PHE A 32 -3.08 -4.21 2.38
CA PHE A 32 -3.21 -3.55 3.67
C PHE A 32 -4.50 -3.97 4.40
N LYS A 33 -4.50 -3.83 5.72
CA LYS A 33 -5.71 -4.01 6.57
C LYS A 33 -5.95 -2.76 7.41
N LYS A 34 -7.19 -2.33 7.47
CA LYS A 34 -7.63 -1.29 8.41
C LYS A 34 -7.73 -1.91 9.81
N LEU A 35 -7.02 -1.37 10.78
CA LEU A 35 -6.99 -1.82 12.17
C LEU A 35 -7.98 -1.03 13.03
N ALA A 36 -8.04 0.29 12.79
CA ALA A 36 -8.95 1.23 13.41
C ALA A 36 -9.17 2.44 12.48
N GLU A 37 -9.91 3.44 12.94
CA GLU A 37 -10.01 4.69 12.19
C GLU A 37 -8.63 5.35 12.08
N GLN A 38 -8.24 5.71 10.83
CA GLN A 38 -6.90 6.26 10.52
C GLN A 38 -5.72 5.41 10.99
N GLU A 39 -5.91 4.08 11.21
CA GLU A 39 -4.85 3.16 11.58
C GLU A 39 -4.88 1.91 10.70
N TYR A 40 -3.71 1.56 10.14
CA TYR A 40 -3.57 0.50 9.15
C TYR A 40 -2.34 -0.36 9.40
N ALA A 41 -2.44 -1.65 9.02
CA ALA A 41 -1.31 -2.52 8.76
C ALA A 41 -1.07 -2.54 7.24
N VAL A 42 0.15 -2.23 6.82
CA VAL A 42 0.56 -2.19 5.41
C VAL A 42 1.70 -3.18 5.20
N CYS A 43 1.57 -4.05 4.19
CA CYS A 43 2.64 -4.93 3.75
C CYS A 43 3.23 -4.38 2.46
N ALA A 44 4.52 -4.10 2.43
CA ALA A 44 5.25 -3.68 1.23
C ALA A 44 6.75 -3.95 1.42
N PHE A 45 7.47 -4.22 0.32
CA PHE A 45 8.92 -4.46 0.34
C PHE A 45 9.36 -5.50 1.38
N HIS A 46 8.58 -6.56 1.56
CA HIS A 46 8.79 -7.61 2.57
C HIS A 46 8.88 -7.05 4.00
N ARG A 47 8.16 -5.98 4.30
CA ARG A 47 8.03 -5.38 5.62
C ARG A 47 6.56 -5.25 6.00
N LEU A 48 6.31 -5.38 7.29
CA LEU A 48 5.03 -5.09 7.91
C LEU A 48 5.14 -3.77 8.65
N LEU A 49 4.27 -2.84 8.32
CA LEU A 49 4.17 -1.54 8.97
C LEU A 49 2.80 -1.39 9.65
N ARG A 50 2.80 -1.02 10.92
CA ARG A 50 1.63 -0.43 11.57
C ARG A 50 1.77 1.09 11.50
N ILE A 51 0.81 1.76 10.91
CA ILE A 51 0.82 3.21 10.69
C ILE A 51 -0.50 3.83 11.14
N ARG A 52 -0.42 4.99 11.79
CA ARG A 52 -1.59 5.77 12.21
C ARG A 52 -1.39 7.24 11.89
N GLN A 53 -2.47 7.89 11.46
CA GLN A 53 -2.52 9.33 11.31
C GLN A 53 -3.41 9.96 12.38
N GLU A 54 -2.92 11.03 13.01
CA GLU A 54 -3.65 11.85 13.95
C GLU A 54 -3.52 13.33 13.52
N LYS A 55 -4.56 13.84 12.85
CA LYS A 55 -4.54 15.18 12.25
C LYS A 55 -3.36 15.35 11.27
N ASP A 56 -2.42 16.22 11.61
CA ASP A 56 -1.21 16.53 10.84
C ASP A 56 0.02 15.73 11.28
N SER A 57 -0.17 14.70 12.11
CA SER A 57 0.90 13.81 12.56
C SER A 57 0.69 12.38 12.06
N VAL A 58 1.77 11.72 11.66
CA VAL A 58 1.79 10.32 11.23
C VAL A 58 2.79 9.55 12.07
N ILE A 59 2.36 8.43 12.64
CA ILE A 59 3.17 7.56 13.50
C ILE A 59 3.38 6.23 12.77
N LEU A 60 4.63 5.86 12.55
CA LEU A 60 5.05 4.56 12.07
C LEU A 60 5.55 3.77 13.28
N PHE A 61 4.75 2.81 13.74
CA PHE A 61 5.04 2.03 14.94
C PHE A 61 6.13 0.98 14.68
N ASP A 62 6.93 0.71 15.69
CA ASP A 62 7.98 -0.33 15.69
C ASP A 62 8.88 -0.26 14.43
N THR A 63 9.16 0.97 13.98
CA THR A 63 9.86 1.24 12.72
C THR A 63 11.20 1.92 13.02
N ALA A 64 12.30 1.30 12.61
CA ALA A 64 13.62 1.92 12.70
C ALA A 64 13.72 3.13 11.74
N MET A 65 14.48 4.17 12.13
CA MET A 65 14.71 5.34 11.28
C MET A 65 15.28 4.94 9.90
N GLN A 66 16.14 3.92 9.86
CA GLN A 66 16.71 3.41 8.62
C GLN A 66 15.63 2.83 7.68
N ASP A 67 14.66 2.06 8.20
CA ASP A 67 13.55 1.51 7.39
C ASP A 67 12.63 2.63 6.88
N TYR A 68 12.42 3.67 7.70
CA TYR A 68 11.71 4.86 7.24
C TYR A 68 12.42 5.54 6.07
N GLU A 69 13.72 5.81 6.20
CA GLU A 69 14.50 6.51 5.16
C GLU A 69 14.65 5.71 3.87
N MET A 70 14.81 4.39 3.98
CA MET A 70 15.06 3.51 2.83
C MET A 70 13.79 3.02 2.13
N ILE A 71 12.66 2.98 2.83
CA ILE A 71 11.43 2.35 2.33
C ILE A 71 10.23 3.31 2.46
N TRP A 72 9.83 3.61 3.68
CA TRP A 72 8.50 4.19 3.92
C TRP A 72 8.36 5.63 3.46
N ARG A 73 9.42 6.43 3.55
CA ARG A 73 9.45 7.81 3.03
C ARG A 73 9.12 7.84 1.54
N ASP A 74 9.76 6.98 0.78
CA ASP A 74 9.57 6.91 -0.67
C ASP A 74 8.26 6.19 -1.00
N TYR A 75 7.91 5.10 -0.29
CA TYR A 75 6.65 4.39 -0.49
C TYR A 75 5.43 5.32 -0.40
N PHE A 76 5.37 6.19 0.63
CA PHE A 76 4.30 7.17 0.80
C PHE A 76 4.54 8.49 0.05
N ASP A 77 5.62 8.60 -0.70
CA ASP A 77 6.00 9.78 -1.48
C ASP A 77 6.04 11.09 -0.63
N PHE A 78 6.52 10.99 0.62
CA PHE A 78 6.61 12.12 1.55
C PHE A 78 7.63 13.19 1.12
N GLY A 79 8.46 12.90 0.12
CA GLY A 79 9.43 13.84 -0.44
C GLY A 79 8.86 14.83 -1.44
N ARG A 80 7.61 14.65 -1.89
CA ARG A 80 7.00 15.44 -2.96
C ARG A 80 6.09 16.54 -2.42
N ASP A 81 6.12 17.71 -3.05
CA ASP A 81 5.25 18.83 -2.71
C ASP A 81 3.88 18.70 -3.44
N TYR A 82 2.95 18.03 -2.77
CA TYR A 82 1.59 17.83 -3.28
C TYR A 82 0.77 19.12 -3.28
N GLY A 83 1.05 20.07 -2.41
CA GLY A 83 0.43 21.39 -2.42
C GLY A 83 0.71 22.14 -3.72
N ARG A 84 1.97 22.09 -4.18
CA ARG A 84 2.38 22.68 -5.47
C ARG A 84 1.73 21.97 -6.66
N ILE A 85 1.64 20.63 -6.63
CA ILE A 85 0.97 19.85 -7.68
C ILE A 85 -0.51 20.23 -7.78
N LYS A 86 -1.23 20.26 -6.66
CA LYS A 86 -2.64 20.64 -6.62
C LYS A 86 -2.87 22.07 -7.13
N ALA A 87 -2.02 23.01 -6.72
CA ALA A 87 -2.08 24.38 -7.23
C ALA A 87 -1.90 24.47 -8.75
N ALA A 88 -1.00 23.66 -9.31
CA ALA A 88 -0.81 23.59 -10.76
C ALA A 88 -2.01 22.97 -11.49
N LEU A 89 -2.58 21.89 -10.94
CA LEU A 89 -3.79 21.25 -11.51
C LEU A 89 -4.97 22.23 -11.57
N LEU A 90 -5.20 22.98 -10.49
CA LEU A 90 -6.28 23.99 -10.41
C LEU A 90 -6.11 25.15 -11.39
N GLN A 91 -4.87 25.44 -11.80
CA GLN A 91 -4.60 26.47 -12.82
C GLN A 91 -4.78 25.96 -14.26
N THR A 92 -4.78 24.62 -14.44
CA THR A 92 -4.80 24.00 -15.76
C THR A 92 -6.22 23.73 -16.25
N ASP A 93 -7.10 23.26 -15.37
CA ASP A 93 -8.46 22.86 -15.75
C ASP A 93 -9.43 22.95 -14.57
N ASP A 94 -10.46 23.77 -14.74
CA ASP A 94 -11.53 23.96 -13.74
C ASP A 94 -12.31 22.67 -13.44
N THR A 95 -12.33 21.70 -14.37
CA THR A 95 -13.02 20.42 -14.16
C THR A 95 -12.32 19.56 -13.09
N LEU A 96 -11.02 19.81 -12.81
CA LEU A 96 -10.25 19.12 -11.77
C LEU A 96 -10.53 19.66 -10.36
N LYS A 97 -11.21 20.79 -10.24
CA LYS A 97 -11.40 21.47 -8.95
C LYS A 97 -12.12 20.57 -7.94
N GLU A 98 -13.25 19.98 -8.32
CA GLU A 98 -14.01 19.09 -7.44
C GLU A 98 -13.19 17.86 -7.00
N ALA A 99 -12.44 17.26 -7.93
CA ALA A 99 -11.56 16.13 -7.63
C ALA A 99 -10.45 16.51 -6.64
N VAL A 100 -9.78 17.64 -6.86
CA VAL A 100 -8.72 18.15 -5.97
C VAL A 100 -9.29 18.51 -4.59
N GLU A 101 -10.46 19.13 -4.51
CA GLU A 101 -11.12 19.51 -3.26
C GLU A 101 -11.60 18.27 -2.46
N THR A 102 -12.02 17.21 -3.14
CA THR A 102 -12.53 15.99 -2.51
C THR A 102 -11.39 15.08 -2.04
N MET A 103 -10.30 14.97 -2.82
CA MET A 103 -9.19 14.04 -2.58
C MET A 103 -7.89 14.79 -2.27
N GLN A 104 -7.94 15.68 -1.30
CA GLN A 104 -6.81 16.58 -0.98
C GLN A 104 -5.57 15.86 -0.42
N GLY A 105 -5.76 14.70 0.17
CA GLY A 105 -4.70 13.99 0.90
C GLY A 105 -4.13 12.78 0.17
N VAL A 106 -4.52 12.52 -1.08
CA VAL A 106 -4.00 11.35 -1.83
C VAL A 106 -2.55 11.58 -2.25
N HIS A 107 -1.67 10.69 -1.79
CA HIS A 107 -0.32 10.54 -2.33
C HIS A 107 -0.26 9.34 -3.28
N ILE A 108 0.62 9.41 -4.29
CA ILE A 108 0.85 8.30 -5.22
C ILE A 108 1.91 7.36 -4.61
N LEU A 109 1.48 6.18 -4.19
CA LEU A 109 2.36 5.19 -3.57
C LEU A 109 3.41 4.67 -4.56
N GLN A 110 4.67 4.62 -4.13
CA GLN A 110 5.76 4.01 -4.88
C GLN A 110 5.87 2.53 -4.50
N GLN A 111 5.05 1.72 -5.15
CA GLN A 111 4.90 0.30 -4.85
C GLN A 111 5.94 -0.56 -5.57
N GLU A 112 6.17 -1.79 -5.09
CA GLU A 112 6.97 -2.78 -5.80
C GLU A 112 6.33 -3.15 -7.14
N PHE A 113 7.16 -3.22 -8.18
CA PHE A 113 6.68 -3.47 -9.54
C PHE A 113 5.94 -4.80 -9.68
N PHE A 114 6.49 -5.90 -9.14
CA PHE A 114 5.90 -7.22 -9.31
C PHE A 114 4.56 -7.36 -8.58
N GLU A 115 4.48 -6.94 -7.32
CA GLU A 115 3.23 -6.92 -6.58
C GLU A 115 2.17 -6.07 -7.29
N THR A 116 2.56 -4.89 -7.74
CA THR A 116 1.66 -3.99 -8.47
C THR A 116 1.16 -4.63 -9.76
N LEU A 117 2.04 -5.21 -10.57
CA LEU A 117 1.69 -5.88 -11.82
C LEU A 117 0.66 -6.99 -11.59
N ILE A 118 0.95 -7.92 -10.67
CA ILE A 118 0.06 -9.05 -10.39
C ILE A 118 -1.27 -8.57 -9.80
N SER A 119 -1.23 -7.61 -8.88
CA SER A 119 -2.45 -7.03 -8.28
C SER A 119 -3.35 -6.37 -9.33
N PHE A 120 -2.78 -5.68 -10.31
CA PHE A 120 -3.56 -5.07 -11.40
C PHE A 120 -4.03 -6.07 -12.44
N ILE A 121 -3.31 -7.17 -12.70
CA ILE A 121 -3.85 -8.31 -13.46
C ILE A 121 -5.09 -8.89 -12.76
N ILE A 122 -5.01 -9.07 -11.43
CA ILE A 122 -6.12 -9.56 -10.61
C ILE A 122 -7.29 -8.57 -10.62
N SER A 123 -7.03 -7.27 -10.62
CA SER A 123 -8.03 -6.21 -10.49
C SER A 123 -9.01 -6.13 -11.65
N GLN A 124 -8.63 -6.61 -12.83
CA GLN A 124 -9.48 -6.54 -14.03
C GLN A 124 -10.84 -7.17 -13.79
N ASN A 125 -11.91 -6.36 -13.88
CA ASN A 125 -13.29 -6.78 -13.69
C ASN A 125 -13.55 -7.47 -12.33
N LYS A 126 -12.94 -6.94 -11.25
CA LYS A 126 -13.18 -7.39 -9.88
C LYS A 126 -13.41 -6.20 -8.94
N GLN A 127 -14.17 -6.45 -7.89
CA GLN A 127 -14.39 -5.46 -6.82
C GLN A 127 -13.19 -5.46 -5.85
N ILE A 128 -12.86 -4.31 -5.29
CA ILE A 128 -11.72 -4.10 -4.38
C ILE A 128 -11.66 -5.14 -3.24
N PRO A 129 -12.75 -5.48 -2.52
CA PRO A 129 -12.70 -6.50 -1.47
C PRO A 129 -12.24 -7.88 -1.96
N HIS A 130 -12.65 -8.27 -3.18
CA HIS A 130 -12.21 -9.53 -3.77
C HIS A 130 -10.74 -9.51 -4.19
N ILE A 131 -10.25 -8.38 -4.71
CA ILE A 131 -8.84 -8.20 -5.07
C ILE A 131 -7.99 -8.35 -3.81
N LYS A 132 -8.31 -7.62 -2.74
CA LYS A 132 -7.62 -7.69 -1.44
C LYS A 132 -7.57 -9.12 -0.90
N LYS A 133 -8.70 -9.86 -0.98
CA LYS A 133 -8.73 -11.25 -0.50
C LYS A 133 -7.85 -12.19 -1.33
N ILE A 134 -7.76 -11.98 -2.64
CA ILE A 134 -6.88 -12.78 -3.50
C ILE A 134 -5.42 -12.46 -3.21
N VAL A 135 -5.04 -11.17 -3.10
CA VAL A 135 -3.69 -10.73 -2.73
C VAL A 135 -3.29 -11.34 -1.38
N GLU A 136 -4.15 -11.24 -0.37
CA GLU A 136 -3.94 -11.85 0.95
C GLU A 136 -3.71 -13.37 0.82
N THR A 137 -4.57 -14.08 0.07
CA THR A 137 -4.45 -15.55 -0.09
C THR A 137 -3.17 -15.95 -0.82
N LEU A 138 -2.74 -15.20 -1.83
CA LEU A 138 -1.45 -15.43 -2.51
C LEU A 138 -0.28 -15.23 -1.53
N SER A 139 -0.33 -14.16 -0.73
CA SER A 139 0.71 -13.87 0.27
C SER A 139 0.76 -14.95 1.36
N GLU A 140 -0.39 -15.39 1.89
CA GLU A 140 -0.47 -16.46 2.89
C GLU A 140 0.08 -17.81 2.35
N ARG A 141 -0.14 -18.10 1.06
CA ARG A 141 0.21 -19.40 0.48
C ARG A 141 1.66 -19.47 -0.01
N PHE A 142 2.18 -18.38 -0.53
CA PHE A 142 3.46 -18.38 -1.25
C PHE A 142 4.48 -17.38 -0.72
N GLY A 143 4.08 -16.42 0.10
CA GLY A 143 4.95 -15.39 0.64
C GLY A 143 5.55 -15.74 2.00
N ASP A 144 6.48 -14.92 2.46
CA ASP A 144 7.14 -15.07 3.75
C ASP A 144 6.28 -14.49 4.89
N ASP A 145 6.36 -15.10 6.08
CA ASP A 145 5.70 -14.60 7.28
C ASP A 145 6.37 -13.30 7.76
N LEU A 146 5.58 -12.24 7.90
CA LEU A 146 6.03 -10.93 8.38
C LEU A 146 5.75 -10.69 9.87
N GLY A 147 5.08 -11.65 10.54
CA GLY A 147 4.66 -11.52 11.94
C GLY A 147 3.20 -11.14 12.11
N GLU A 148 2.87 -10.58 13.29
CA GLU A 148 1.48 -10.29 13.62
C GLU A 148 1.29 -8.89 14.21
N ILE A 149 0.10 -8.32 13.99
CA ILE A 149 -0.40 -7.12 14.66
C ILE A 149 -1.79 -7.43 15.20
N ASN A 150 -2.01 -7.20 16.48
CA ASN A 150 -3.30 -7.42 17.16
C ASN A 150 -3.86 -8.85 16.97
N GLY A 151 -2.99 -9.89 16.98
CA GLY A 151 -3.38 -11.29 16.78
C GLY A 151 -3.70 -11.67 15.33
N MET A 152 -3.51 -10.77 14.37
CA MET A 152 -3.64 -11.04 12.93
C MET A 152 -2.26 -11.24 12.31
N ARG A 153 -2.05 -12.38 11.65
CA ARG A 153 -0.81 -12.66 10.91
C ARG A 153 -0.80 -11.98 9.55
N PHE A 154 0.39 -11.59 9.14
CA PHE A 154 0.65 -10.93 7.86
C PHE A 154 1.78 -11.63 7.12
N PHE A 155 1.68 -11.67 5.80
CA PHE A 155 2.65 -12.32 4.93
C PHE A 155 3.08 -11.34 3.84
N ALA A 156 4.32 -11.43 3.39
CA ALA A 156 4.80 -10.67 2.25
C ALA A 156 4.12 -11.11 0.95
N PHE A 157 3.98 -10.21 -0.01
CA PHE A 157 3.64 -10.63 -1.36
C PHE A 157 4.78 -11.52 -1.91
N PRO A 158 4.48 -12.66 -2.54
CA PRO A 158 5.52 -13.57 -2.99
C PRO A 158 6.41 -12.94 -4.06
N THR A 159 7.70 -13.24 -4.00
CA THR A 159 8.67 -12.86 -5.03
C THR A 159 8.47 -13.66 -6.32
N VAL A 160 9.02 -13.17 -7.43
CA VAL A 160 9.09 -13.93 -8.71
C VAL A 160 9.68 -15.32 -8.47
N SER A 161 10.74 -15.42 -7.67
CA SER A 161 11.41 -16.71 -7.34
C SER A 161 10.48 -17.68 -6.61
N GLN A 162 9.64 -17.20 -5.70
CA GLN A 162 8.66 -18.03 -4.99
C GLN A 162 7.50 -18.44 -5.90
N MET A 163 7.19 -17.65 -6.91
CA MET A 163 6.11 -17.90 -7.87
C MET A 163 6.52 -18.77 -9.07
N CYS A 164 7.81 -18.94 -9.37
CA CYS A 164 8.29 -19.58 -10.61
C CYS A 164 7.83 -21.04 -10.82
N ASN A 165 7.45 -21.76 -9.76
CA ASN A 165 6.90 -23.11 -9.85
C ASN A 165 5.41 -23.20 -9.53
N VAL A 166 4.73 -22.07 -9.35
CA VAL A 166 3.29 -22.00 -9.06
C VAL A 166 2.52 -22.29 -10.34
N THR A 167 1.60 -23.27 -10.28
CA THR A 167 0.79 -23.69 -11.42
C THR A 167 -0.47 -22.83 -11.56
N GLU A 168 -1.10 -22.90 -12.74
CA GLU A 168 -2.43 -22.29 -12.92
C GLU A 168 -3.47 -22.86 -11.96
N GLU A 169 -3.39 -24.14 -11.59
CA GLU A 169 -4.30 -24.78 -10.64
C GLU A 169 -4.15 -24.18 -9.25
N ASP A 170 -2.91 -24.01 -8.78
CA ASP A 170 -2.61 -23.32 -7.53
C ASP A 170 -3.18 -21.90 -7.48
N LEU A 171 -3.05 -21.17 -8.58
CA LEU A 171 -3.58 -19.80 -8.69
C LEU A 171 -5.13 -19.79 -8.73
N ARG A 172 -5.75 -20.76 -9.40
CA ARG A 172 -7.22 -20.89 -9.39
C ARG A 172 -7.75 -21.20 -7.99
N ASP A 173 -7.04 -22.00 -7.21
CA ASP A 173 -7.36 -22.24 -5.80
C ASP A 173 -7.34 -20.93 -4.98
N CYS A 174 -6.45 -20.00 -5.32
CA CYS A 174 -6.41 -18.65 -4.74
C CYS A 174 -7.51 -17.72 -5.30
N LYS A 175 -8.49 -18.27 -6.04
CA LYS A 175 -9.65 -17.53 -6.61
C LYS A 175 -9.28 -16.49 -7.68
N THR A 176 -8.14 -16.62 -8.34
CA THR A 176 -7.74 -15.76 -9.47
C THR A 176 -8.63 -15.95 -10.69
N GLY A 177 -9.26 -17.14 -10.82
CA GLY A 177 -10.18 -17.50 -11.92
C GLY A 177 -9.45 -17.55 -13.26
N PHE A 178 -10.03 -16.93 -14.31
CA PHE A 178 -9.46 -16.91 -15.65
C PHE A 178 -8.15 -16.13 -15.79
N ARG A 179 -7.71 -15.46 -14.72
CA ARG A 179 -6.44 -14.69 -14.69
C ARG A 179 -5.22 -15.55 -14.38
N ALA A 180 -5.43 -16.80 -13.93
CA ALA A 180 -4.33 -17.71 -13.61
C ALA A 180 -3.28 -17.83 -14.74
N PRO A 181 -3.65 -18.06 -16.02
CA PRO A 181 -2.66 -18.13 -17.10
C PRO A 181 -1.90 -16.80 -17.30
N TYR A 182 -2.57 -15.64 -17.13
CA TYR A 182 -1.91 -14.34 -17.26
C TYR A 182 -0.90 -14.07 -16.14
N ILE A 183 -1.17 -14.58 -14.93
CA ILE A 183 -0.24 -14.50 -13.82
C ILE A 183 0.96 -15.41 -14.05
N VAL A 184 0.75 -16.66 -14.53
CA VAL A 184 1.84 -17.56 -14.89
C VAL A 184 2.73 -16.97 -15.99
N ASP A 185 2.15 -16.31 -16.98
CA ASP A 185 2.89 -15.68 -18.09
C ASP A 185 3.67 -14.41 -17.64
N ALA A 186 3.27 -13.80 -16.53
CA ALA A 186 3.91 -12.61 -15.97
C ALA A 186 5.04 -12.93 -14.97
N VAL A 187 5.17 -14.19 -14.52
CA VAL A 187 6.21 -14.69 -13.60
C VAL A 187 7.46 -15.13 -14.39
#